data_d592ba12fbc384762d2d1be01e527fa1
#
_entry.id   d592ba12fbc384762d2d1be01e527fa1
#
_cell.length_a   1.000
_cell.length_b   1.000
_cell.length_c   1.000
_cell.angle_alpha   90.00
_cell.angle_beta   90.00
_cell.angle_gamma   90.00
#
_symmetry.space_group_name_H-M   'P 1'
#
loop_
_entity.id
_entity.type
_entity.pdbx_description
1 polymer ?
#
loop_
_entity_poly.entity_id
_entity_poly.type
_entity_poly.pdbx_seq_one_letter_code
_entity_poly.pdbx_strand_id
1 'polypeptide(L)' 'MERPVIDIPATSRRLKEIREERGLKIVDVQKLFNFEYPQAVYDWENPEKKTLPRIENLVFLAKIYGVSMDELIVYEE' A
#
# COMPACT_ATOMS: atom_id res chain seq x y z
N MET A 1 9.25 -3.58 26.16
CA MET A 1 8.71 -4.01 24.87
C MET A 1 9.38 -3.21 23.76
N GLU A 2 9.88 -3.91 22.77
CA GLU A 2 10.50 -3.25 21.63
C GLU A 2 9.44 -2.66 20.70
N ARG A 3 9.77 -1.54 20.07
CA ARG A 3 8.89 -0.96 19.08
C ARG A 3 8.95 -1.76 17.79
N PRO A 4 7.80 -2.04 17.18
CA PRO A 4 7.81 -2.61 15.85
C PRO A 4 8.39 -1.59 14.85
N VAL A 5 9.18 -2.08 13.92
CA VAL A 5 9.75 -1.27 12.84
C VAL A 5 9.13 -1.72 11.54
N ILE A 6 8.61 -0.79 10.77
CA ILE A 6 8.00 -1.10 9.48
C ILE A 6 9.08 -1.43 8.46
N ASP A 7 8.94 -2.57 7.82
CA ASP A 7 9.78 -2.93 6.67
C ASP A 7 9.16 -2.27 5.43
N ILE A 8 9.70 -1.13 5.03
CA ILE A 8 9.14 -0.33 3.96
C ILE A 8 9.15 -1.06 2.61
N PRO A 9 10.29 -1.65 2.17
CA PRO A 9 10.26 -2.38 0.89
C PRO A 9 9.30 -3.56 0.88
N ALA A 10 9.23 -4.31 1.98
CA ALA A 10 8.32 -5.45 2.08
C ALA A 10 6.87 -4.99 2.08
N THR A 11 6.57 -3.86 2.72
CA THR A 11 5.22 -3.28 2.70
C THR A 11 4.82 -2.86 1.29
N SER A 12 5.74 -2.23 0.55
CA SER A 12 5.49 -1.86 -0.85
C SER A 12 5.14 -3.08 -1.70
N ARG A 13 5.89 -4.16 -1.55
CA ARG A 13 5.60 -5.41 -2.26
C ARG A 13 4.25 -5.99 -1.85
N ARG A 14 3.92 -5.90 -0.57
CA ARG A 14 2.64 -6.37 -0.04
C ARG A 14 1.46 -5.63 -0.64
N LEU A 15 1.56 -4.31 -0.76
CA LEU A 15 0.51 -3.49 -1.37
C LEU A 15 0.22 -3.96 -2.80
N LYS A 16 1.26 -4.23 -3.57
CA LYS A 16 1.12 -4.73 -4.93
C LYS A 16 0.46 -6.11 -4.96
N GLU A 17 0.92 -7.03 -4.10
CA GLU A 17 0.38 -8.38 -4.03
C GLU A 17 -1.12 -8.36 -3.75
N ILE A 18 -1.54 -7.59 -2.76
CA ILE A 18 -2.95 -7.53 -2.39
C ILE A 18 -3.78 -6.93 -3.52
N ARG A 19 -3.29 -5.84 -4.14
CA ARG A 19 -3.98 -5.24 -5.28
C ARG A 19 -4.20 -6.27 -6.40
N GLU A 20 -3.15 -7.01 -6.74
CA GLU A 20 -3.22 -8.04 -7.78
C GLU A 20 -4.17 -9.17 -7.40
N GLU A 21 -4.14 -9.61 -6.14
CA GLU A 21 -5.06 -10.63 -5.64
C GLU A 21 -6.52 -10.19 -5.76
N ARG A 22 -6.80 -8.89 -5.64
CA ARG A 22 -8.15 -8.35 -5.78
C ARG A 22 -8.52 -8.07 -7.24
N GLY A 23 -7.61 -8.38 -8.18
CA GLY A 23 -7.87 -8.18 -9.60
C GLY A 23 -7.93 -6.71 -10.03
N LEU A 24 -7.33 -5.83 -9.24
CA LEU A 24 -7.34 -4.39 -9.52
C LEU A 24 -6.07 -3.96 -10.24
N LYS A 25 -6.24 -3.04 -11.17
CA LYS A 25 -5.12 -2.41 -11.87
C LYS A 25 -4.73 -1.13 -11.14
N ILE A 26 -3.52 -0.64 -11.42
CA ILE A 26 -3.06 0.63 -10.85
C ILE A 26 -4.05 1.76 -11.16
N VAL A 27 -4.57 1.80 -12.39
CA VAL A 27 -5.51 2.84 -12.79
C VAL A 27 -6.83 2.75 -12.03
N ASP A 28 -7.24 1.56 -11.62
CA ASP A 28 -8.44 1.39 -10.82
C ASP A 28 -8.27 2.04 -9.44
N VAL A 29 -7.13 1.80 -8.80
CA VAL A 29 -6.80 2.39 -7.51
C VAL A 29 -6.67 3.91 -7.63
N GLN A 30 -5.98 4.38 -8.68
CA GLN A 30 -5.88 5.81 -8.97
C GLN A 30 -7.25 6.48 -9.02
N LYS A 31 -8.19 5.86 -9.71
CA LYS A 31 -9.54 6.41 -9.85
C LYS A 31 -10.30 6.42 -8.52
N LEU A 32 -10.15 5.37 -7.73
CA LEU A 32 -10.79 5.31 -6.42
C LEU A 32 -10.29 6.42 -5.48
N PHE A 33 -9.01 6.78 -5.59
CA PHE A 33 -8.44 7.90 -4.84
C PHE A 33 -8.74 9.26 -5.46
N ASN A 34 -9.29 9.27 -6.67
CA ASN A 34 -9.52 10.50 -7.43
C ASN A 34 -8.23 11.28 -7.70
N PHE A 35 -7.14 10.56 -7.92
CA PHE A 35 -5.86 11.17 -8.29
C PHE A 35 -5.83 11.48 -9.78
N GLU A 36 -5.25 12.61 -10.13
CA GLU A 36 -5.07 13.02 -11.52
C GLU A 36 -4.09 12.09 -12.26
N TYR A 37 -3.08 11.59 -11.55
CA TYR A 37 -2.03 10.75 -12.14
C TYR A 37 -1.84 9.47 -11.30
N PRO A 38 -1.35 8.38 -11.92
CA PRO A 38 -1.12 7.12 -11.19
C PRO A 38 0.18 7.08 -10.40
N GLN A 39 1.00 8.14 -10.47
CA GLN A 39 2.36 8.13 -9.97
C GLN A 39 2.46 7.76 -8.49
N ALA A 40 1.56 8.28 -7.66
CA ALA A 40 1.59 7.98 -6.24
C ALA A 40 1.40 6.49 -5.97
N VAL A 41 0.47 5.85 -6.69
CA VAL A 41 0.21 4.41 -6.51
C VAL A 41 1.43 3.59 -6.94
N TYR A 42 2.04 3.94 -8.06
CA TYR A 42 3.28 3.29 -8.50
C TYR A 42 4.39 3.42 -7.45
N ASP A 43 4.56 4.61 -6.91
CA ASP A 43 5.61 4.87 -5.92
C ASP A 43 5.38 4.05 -4.64
N TRP A 44 4.12 3.95 -4.19
CA TRP A 44 3.80 3.16 -3.00
C TRP A 44 4.16 1.68 -3.17
N GLU A 45 4.06 1.17 -4.39
CA GLU A 45 4.31 -0.25 -4.68
C GLU A 45 5.75 -0.52 -5.11
N ASN A 46 6.57 0.52 -5.23
CA ASN A 46 7.96 0.37 -5.65
C ASN A 46 8.87 0.30 -4.42
N PRO A 47 9.48 -0.89 -4.15
CA PRO A 47 10.32 -1.05 -2.96
C PRO A 47 11.53 -0.12 -2.93
N GLU A 48 12.01 0.31 -4.10
CA GLU A 48 13.19 1.18 -4.19
C GLU A 48 12.89 2.63 -3.82
N LYS A 49 11.65 3.06 -3.99
CA LYS A 49 11.23 4.43 -3.66
C LYS A 49 11.17 4.68 -2.16
N LYS A 50 10.92 3.63 -1.37
CA LYS A 50 10.79 3.71 0.09
C LYS A 50 9.79 4.77 0.52
N THR A 51 8.70 4.87 -0.23
CA THR A 51 7.64 5.84 0.02
C THR A 51 6.33 5.11 0.29
N LEU A 52 5.81 5.24 1.49
CA LEU A 52 4.53 4.64 1.84
C LEU A 52 3.42 5.69 1.80
N PRO A 53 2.17 5.25 1.61
CA PRO A 53 1.05 6.17 1.72
C PRO A 53 0.98 6.78 3.12
N ARG A 54 0.43 7.99 3.21
CA ARG A 54 0.06 8.56 4.50
C ARG A 54 -0.97 7.68 5.17
N ILE A 55 -1.10 7.81 6.49
CA ILE A 55 -2.00 6.96 7.25
C ILE A 55 -3.43 6.99 6.72
N GLU A 56 -3.94 8.14 6.33
CA GLU A 56 -5.29 8.25 5.75
C GLU A 56 -5.43 7.43 4.48
N ASN A 57 -4.43 7.44 3.64
CA ASN A 57 -4.42 6.67 2.40
C ASN A 57 -4.27 5.18 2.67
N LEU A 58 -3.49 4.80 3.68
CA LEU A 58 -3.41 3.40 4.10
C LEU A 58 -4.76 2.88 4.60
N VAL A 59 -5.47 3.68 5.39
CA VAL A 59 -6.81 3.32 5.85
C VAL A 59 -7.74 3.11 4.67
N PHE A 60 -7.68 3.98 3.67
CA PHE A 60 -8.52 3.86 2.48
C PHE A 60 -8.15 2.62 1.66
N LEU A 61 -6.85 2.33 1.50
CA LEU A 61 -6.40 1.11 0.83
C LEU A 61 -6.92 -0.14 1.55
N ALA A 62 -6.86 -0.15 2.87
CA ALA A 62 -7.38 -1.27 3.66
C ALA A 62 -8.85 -1.50 3.37
N LYS A 63 -9.63 -0.43 3.25
CA LYS A 63 -11.05 -0.52 2.91
C LYS A 63 -11.28 -1.00 1.48
N ILE A 64 -10.52 -0.47 0.53
CA ILE A 64 -10.62 -0.87 -0.88
C ILE A 64 -10.32 -2.36 -1.02
N TYR A 65 -9.27 -2.83 -0.36
CA TYR A 65 -8.83 -4.23 -0.47
C TYR A 65 -9.58 -5.18 0.47
N GLY A 66 -10.34 -4.66 1.41
CA GLY A 66 -11.07 -5.49 2.36
C GLY A 66 -10.18 -6.21 3.35
N VAL A 67 -9.12 -5.57 3.80
CA VAL A 67 -8.15 -6.12 4.75
C VAL A 67 -7.95 -5.16 5.91
N SER A 68 -7.32 -5.64 6.99
CA SER A 68 -6.95 -4.78 8.11
C SER A 68 -5.67 -4.00 7.80
N MET A 69 -5.39 -2.97 8.58
CA MET A 69 -4.12 -2.25 8.49
C MET A 69 -2.94 -3.17 8.75
N ASP A 70 -3.06 -4.07 9.71
CA ASP A 70 -2.00 -5.03 10.02
C ASP A 70 -1.70 -5.97 8.87
N GLU A 71 -2.69 -6.27 8.04
CA GLU A 71 -2.49 -7.10 6.86
C GLU A 71 -1.76 -6.38 5.74
N LEU A 72 -1.86 -5.05 5.71
CA LEU A 72 -1.16 -4.23 4.71
C LEU A 72 0.31 -4.02 5.05
N ILE A 73 0.62 -3.92 6.33
CA ILE A 73 1.94 -3.46 6.79
C ILE A 73 2.79 -4.64 7.21
N VAL A 74 4.03 -4.68 6.72
CA VAL A 74 5.01 -5.70 7.10
C VAL A 74 5.98 -5.08 8.09
N TYR A 75 6.21 -5.76 9.19
CA TYR A 75 7.13 -5.32 10.24
C TYR A 75 8.42 -6.11 10.19
N GLU A 76 9.52 -5.48 10.55
CA GLU A 76 10.79 -6.16 10.71
C GLU A 76 10.75 -7.04 11.96
N GLU A 77 11.36 -8.20 11.86
CA GLU A 77 11.49 -9.14 12.98
C GLU A 77 12.75 -8.92 13.79
#